data_25eace1f6cbc37f5b23f6f95ca47a115
#
_entry.id   25eace1f6cbc37f5b23f6f95ca47a115
#
_cell.length_a   1.000
_cell.length_b   1.000
_cell.length_c   1.000
_cell.angle_alpha   90.00
_cell.angle_beta   90.00
_cell.angle_gamma   90.00
#
_symmetry.space_group_name_H-M   'P 1'
#
loop_
_entity.id
_entity.type
_entity.pdbx_description
1 polymer ?
#
loop_
_entity_poly.entity_id
_entity_poly.type
_entity_poly.pdbx_seq_one_letter_code
_entity_poly.pdbx_strand_id
1 'polypeptide(L)'
;PAENTEVIANLQELIKAKLPTMGICLGHQLLALAHGFKTSKLKYGHRGANQPVKNTDTGSVYISSQNHGYAVVSESIDHEIAKELFVNVNDQTNEGLRYKKMPAFSVQFHPEACGGPKDTDFLFDEFIKLLEENKENEVSLCR
;
A
#
# COMPACT_ATOMS: atom_id res chain seq x y z
N PRO A 1 14.67 2.16 -2.55
CA PRO A 1 14.05 1.04 -1.78
C PRO A 1 14.57 -0.35 -2.18
N ALA A 2 14.93 -0.56 -3.44
CA ALA A 2 15.35 -1.88 -3.92
C ALA A 2 16.65 -2.41 -3.28
N GLU A 3 17.48 -1.55 -2.70
CA GLU A 3 18.71 -1.96 -1.99
C GLU A 3 18.45 -2.59 -0.61
N ASN A 4 17.23 -2.52 -0.09
CA ASN A 4 16.84 -3.10 1.20
C ASN A 4 16.56 -4.61 1.08
N THR A 5 17.53 -5.37 0.58
CA THR A 5 17.36 -6.78 0.21
C THR A 5 16.98 -7.68 1.39
N GLU A 6 17.53 -7.41 2.57
CA GLU A 6 17.23 -8.17 3.79
C GLU A 6 15.77 -7.97 4.23
N VAL A 7 15.30 -6.73 4.23
CA VAL A 7 13.91 -6.41 4.59
C VAL A 7 12.95 -7.03 3.59
N ILE A 8 13.28 -6.95 2.29
CA ILE A 8 12.48 -7.56 1.22
C ILE A 8 12.38 -9.09 1.42
N ALA A 9 13.50 -9.76 1.75
CA ALA A 9 13.51 -11.19 2.03
C ALA A 9 12.62 -11.55 3.24
N ASN A 10 12.67 -10.76 4.31
CA ASN A 10 11.83 -10.95 5.48
C ASN A 10 10.34 -10.75 5.14
N LEU A 11 10.02 -9.76 4.31
CA LEU A 11 8.65 -9.55 3.85
C LEU A 11 8.15 -10.73 3.00
N GLN A 12 9.01 -11.33 2.19
CA GLN A 12 8.64 -12.53 1.41
C GLN A 12 8.21 -13.69 2.33
N GLU A 13 8.84 -13.84 3.50
CA GLU A 13 8.41 -14.84 4.48
C GLU A 13 7.03 -14.50 5.08
N LEU A 14 6.74 -13.24 5.37
CA LEU A 14 5.42 -12.79 5.81
C LEU A 14 4.35 -13.05 4.74
N ILE A 15 4.68 -12.83 3.49
CA ILE A 15 3.80 -13.09 2.34
C ILE A 15 3.46 -14.58 2.26
N LYS A 16 4.45 -15.46 2.39
CA LYS A 16 4.25 -16.91 2.40
C LYS A 16 3.32 -17.35 3.53
N ALA A 17 3.45 -16.73 4.70
CA ALA A 17 2.60 -16.99 5.86
C ALA A 17 1.21 -16.37 5.74
N LYS A 18 0.96 -15.54 4.73
CA LYS A 18 -0.31 -14.83 4.48
C LYS A 18 -0.80 -14.04 5.68
N LEU A 19 0.12 -13.40 6.40
CA LEU A 19 -0.21 -12.57 7.56
C LEU A 19 -0.88 -11.27 7.12
N PRO A 20 -1.92 -10.82 7.85
CA PRO A 20 -2.53 -9.52 7.60
C PRO A 20 -1.48 -8.41 7.66
N THR A 21 -1.39 -7.60 6.61
CA THR A 21 -0.32 -6.61 6.46
C THR A 21 -0.85 -5.30 5.90
N MET A 22 -0.45 -4.19 6.50
CA MET A 22 -0.65 -2.84 5.96
C MET A 22 0.72 -2.18 5.75
N GLY A 23 1.03 -1.81 4.52
CA GLY A 23 2.27 -1.10 4.18
C GLY A 23 2.04 0.41 4.05
N ILE A 24 2.90 1.22 4.62
CA ILE A 24 2.82 2.68 4.57
C ILE A 24 4.13 3.25 4.02
N CYS A 25 4.05 4.10 3.00
CA CYS A 25 5.15 4.82 2.37
C CYS A 25 6.27 3.87 1.90
N LEU A 26 7.41 3.85 2.58
CA LEU A 26 8.49 2.90 2.29
C LEU A 26 8.00 1.45 2.40
N GLY A 27 7.14 1.16 3.38
CA GLY A 27 6.53 -0.16 3.56
C GLY A 27 5.70 -0.59 2.34
N HIS A 28 4.98 0.33 1.72
CA HIS A 28 4.27 0.08 0.45
C HIS A 28 5.24 -0.32 -0.66
N GLN A 29 6.33 0.41 -0.82
CA GLN A 29 7.34 0.14 -1.85
C GLN A 29 8.04 -1.20 -1.61
N LEU A 30 8.44 -1.48 -0.38
CA LEU A 30 9.12 -2.74 -0.01
C LEU A 30 8.21 -3.95 -0.18
N LEU A 31 6.93 -3.82 0.18
CA LEU A 31 5.96 -4.88 -0.02
C LEU A 31 5.72 -5.17 -1.51
N ALA A 32 5.67 -4.14 -2.34
CA ALA A 32 5.59 -4.27 -3.80
C ALA A 32 6.81 -4.99 -4.37
N LEU A 33 8.02 -4.59 -3.93
CA LEU A 33 9.28 -5.24 -4.34
C LEU A 33 9.31 -6.71 -3.91
N ALA A 34 8.82 -7.03 -2.71
CA ALA A 34 8.76 -8.40 -2.20
C ALA A 34 7.83 -9.29 -3.05
N HIS A 35 6.84 -8.70 -3.74
CA HIS A 35 5.98 -9.39 -4.69
C HIS A 35 6.55 -9.43 -6.12
N GLY A 36 7.74 -8.89 -6.35
CA GLY A 36 8.40 -8.88 -7.64
C GLY A 36 8.07 -7.66 -8.51
N PHE A 37 7.33 -6.70 -7.99
CA PHE A 37 7.04 -5.45 -8.72
C PHE A 37 8.27 -4.52 -8.68
N LYS A 38 8.22 -3.45 -9.46
CA LYS A 38 9.37 -2.52 -9.59
C LYS A 38 9.04 -1.16 -9.00
N THR A 39 10.08 -0.46 -8.55
CA THR A 39 10.00 0.94 -8.15
C THR A 39 10.89 1.78 -9.05
N SER A 40 10.53 3.04 -9.23
CA SER A 40 11.34 4.01 -9.99
C SER A 40 11.40 5.35 -9.27
N LYS A 41 12.49 6.09 -9.52
CA LYS A 41 12.64 7.43 -8.98
C LYS A 41 11.78 8.41 -9.78
N LEU A 42 11.00 9.20 -9.05
CA LEU A 42 10.22 10.28 -9.64
C LEU A 42 11.12 11.49 -9.92
N LYS A 43 10.80 12.25 -10.97
CA LYS A 43 11.56 13.44 -11.34
C LYS A 43 11.57 14.48 -10.20
N TYR A 44 10.41 14.70 -9.57
CA TYR A 44 10.24 15.72 -8.53
C TYR A 44 9.85 15.14 -7.16
N GLY A 45 9.28 13.94 -7.13
CA GLY A 45 8.69 13.34 -5.93
C GLY A 45 7.37 14.00 -5.52
N HIS A 46 6.79 13.48 -4.45
CA HIS A 46 5.58 14.04 -3.86
C HIS A 46 5.88 14.45 -2.41
N ARG A 47 5.69 15.73 -2.10
CA ARG A 47 5.95 16.29 -0.77
C ARG A 47 4.86 17.29 -0.41
N GLY A 48 4.39 17.22 0.83
CA GLY A 48 3.37 18.12 1.37
C GLY A 48 2.09 17.42 1.81
N ALA A 49 1.16 18.22 2.32
CA ALA A 49 -0.12 17.76 2.87
C ALA A 49 -1.31 18.00 1.91
N ASN A 50 -1.03 18.18 0.64
CA ASN A 50 -2.01 18.55 -0.37
C ASN A 50 -1.98 17.65 -1.62
N GLN A 51 -1.58 16.40 -1.47
CA GLN A 51 -1.47 15.45 -2.57
C GLN A 51 -2.80 14.70 -2.78
N PRO A 52 -3.49 14.92 -3.91
CA PRO A 52 -4.78 14.26 -4.14
C PRO A 52 -4.59 12.82 -4.63
N VAL A 53 -5.25 11.89 -3.95
CA VAL A 53 -5.26 10.48 -4.32
C VAL A 53 -6.68 10.01 -4.58
N LYS A 54 -6.85 9.23 -5.63
CA LYS A 54 -8.15 8.71 -6.05
C LYS A 54 -8.24 7.22 -5.74
N ASN A 55 -9.28 6.83 -5.02
CA ASN A 55 -9.63 5.43 -4.84
C ASN A 55 -10.17 4.88 -6.15
N THR A 56 -9.54 3.82 -6.67
CA THR A 56 -9.90 3.24 -7.97
C THR A 56 -11.23 2.49 -7.95
N ASP A 57 -11.66 1.99 -6.78
CA ASP A 57 -12.92 1.27 -6.64
C ASP A 57 -14.13 2.21 -6.59
N THR A 58 -14.01 3.31 -5.84
CA THR A 58 -15.12 4.21 -5.56
C THR A 58 -15.11 5.48 -6.40
N GLY A 59 -13.95 5.85 -6.95
CA GLY A 59 -13.74 7.13 -7.63
C GLY A 59 -13.59 8.32 -6.69
N SER A 60 -13.69 8.11 -5.38
CA SER A 60 -13.53 9.18 -4.38
C SER A 60 -12.10 9.69 -4.34
N VAL A 61 -11.95 11.01 -4.20
CA VAL A 61 -10.64 11.67 -4.08
C VAL A 61 -10.43 12.12 -2.64
N TYR A 62 -9.25 11.83 -2.12
CA TYR A 62 -8.83 12.20 -0.77
C TYR A 62 -7.57 13.06 -0.85
N ILE A 63 -7.45 14.01 0.06
CA ILE A 63 -6.21 14.78 0.21
C ILE A 63 -5.30 14.07 1.20
N SER A 64 -4.06 13.85 0.80
CA SER A 64 -3.10 13.06 1.58
C SER A 64 -1.81 13.82 1.85
N SER A 65 -1.11 13.39 2.92
CA SER A 65 0.24 13.84 3.24
C SER A 65 1.26 12.87 2.63
N GLN A 66 2.24 13.39 1.92
CA GLN A 66 3.27 12.59 1.26
C GLN A 66 4.66 13.17 1.44
N ASN A 67 5.65 12.29 1.49
CA ASN A 67 7.06 12.66 1.47
C ASN A 67 7.86 11.48 0.91
N HIS A 68 7.96 11.41 -0.42
CA HIS A 68 8.70 10.33 -1.08
C HIS A 68 9.24 10.77 -2.44
N GLY A 69 10.34 10.11 -2.87
CA GLY A 69 10.95 10.34 -4.18
C GLY A 69 10.86 9.16 -5.12
N TYR A 70 10.36 8.02 -4.65
CA TYR A 70 10.17 6.80 -5.45
C TYR A 70 8.69 6.40 -5.47
N ALA A 71 8.29 5.70 -6.52
CA ALA A 71 6.93 5.15 -6.63
C ALA A 71 6.98 3.75 -7.23
N VAL A 72 5.95 2.96 -6.96
CA VAL A 72 5.77 1.66 -7.61
C VAL A 72 5.40 1.89 -9.07
N VAL A 73 6.06 1.16 -9.97
CA VAL A 73 5.82 1.24 -11.42
C VAL A 73 4.54 0.48 -11.74
N SER A 74 3.49 1.20 -12.15
CA SER A 74 2.17 0.61 -12.44
C SER A 74 2.23 -0.52 -13.46
N GLU A 75 3.06 -0.38 -14.50
CA GLU A 75 3.23 -1.39 -15.55
C GLU A 75 3.90 -2.67 -15.06
N SER A 76 4.56 -2.63 -13.89
CA SER A 76 5.20 -3.80 -13.29
C SER A 76 4.25 -4.65 -12.44
N ILE A 77 3.05 -4.15 -12.17
CA ILE A 77 2.08 -4.83 -11.30
C ILE A 77 1.46 -6.02 -12.04
N ASP A 78 1.60 -7.21 -11.46
CA ASP A 78 0.89 -8.39 -11.92
C ASP A 78 -0.54 -8.36 -11.36
N HIS A 79 -1.52 -8.20 -12.23
CA HIS A 79 -2.93 -8.09 -11.85
C HIS A 79 -3.53 -9.37 -11.29
N GLU A 80 -2.85 -10.50 -11.40
CA GLU A 80 -3.20 -11.74 -10.71
C GLU A 80 -2.84 -11.67 -9.22
N ILE A 81 -1.86 -10.85 -8.86
CA ILE A 81 -1.32 -10.71 -7.49
C ILE A 81 -1.93 -9.52 -6.76
N ALA A 82 -2.09 -8.39 -7.44
CA ALA A 82 -2.56 -7.15 -6.83
C ALA A 82 -3.28 -6.25 -7.83
N LYS A 83 -4.06 -5.32 -7.30
CA LYS A 83 -4.64 -4.23 -8.10
C LYS A 83 -4.26 -2.89 -7.52
N GLU A 84 -4.24 -1.87 -8.36
CA GLU A 84 -4.07 -0.50 -7.90
C GLU A 84 -5.28 -0.07 -7.08
N LEU A 85 -5.05 0.34 -5.84
CA LEU A 85 -6.09 0.79 -4.92
C LEU A 85 -6.24 2.31 -4.95
N PHE A 86 -5.12 3.02 -5.07
CA PHE A 86 -5.08 4.47 -5.19
C PHE A 86 -4.12 4.90 -6.30
N VAL A 87 -4.46 5.99 -6.96
CA VAL A 87 -3.59 6.67 -7.94
C VAL A 87 -3.56 8.17 -7.64
N ASN A 88 -2.44 8.82 -7.92
CA ASN A 88 -2.31 10.27 -7.80
C ASN A 88 -3.12 10.93 -8.91
N VAL A 89 -3.95 11.91 -8.55
CA VAL A 89 -4.82 12.59 -9.51
C VAL A 89 -4.02 13.44 -10.51
N ASN A 90 -2.87 13.98 -10.10
CA ASN A 90 -2.09 14.91 -10.91
C ASN A 90 -1.23 14.21 -11.98
N ASP A 91 -0.56 13.11 -11.62
CA ASP A 91 0.42 12.45 -12.49
C ASP A 91 0.17 10.96 -12.72
N GLN A 92 -0.92 10.42 -12.18
CA GLN A 92 -1.34 9.02 -12.32
C GLN A 92 -0.34 7.99 -11.75
N THR A 93 0.60 8.40 -10.91
CA THR A 93 1.49 7.45 -10.23
C THR A 93 0.70 6.57 -9.26
N ASN A 94 1.19 5.35 -9.06
CA ASN A 94 0.60 4.43 -8.09
C ASN A 94 0.70 5.00 -6.67
N GLU A 95 -0.39 5.00 -5.96
CA GLU A 95 -0.48 5.50 -4.58
C GLU A 95 -0.98 4.45 -3.59
N GLY A 96 -1.26 3.24 -4.06
CA GLY A 96 -1.68 2.15 -3.20
C GLY A 96 -1.99 0.88 -3.95
N LEU A 97 -1.87 -0.25 -3.26
CA LEU A 97 -2.11 -1.58 -3.78
C LEU A 97 -3.00 -2.38 -2.82
N ARG A 98 -3.89 -3.18 -3.38
CA ARG A 98 -4.62 -4.23 -2.65
C ARG A 98 -4.18 -5.59 -3.19
N TYR A 99 -3.68 -6.44 -2.30
CA TYR A 99 -3.19 -7.76 -2.67
C TYR A 99 -4.34 -8.78 -2.70
N LYS A 100 -4.32 -9.67 -3.69
CA LYS A 100 -5.43 -10.61 -3.95
C LYS A 100 -5.27 -11.95 -3.25
N LYS A 101 -4.02 -12.38 -3.02
CA LYS A 101 -3.69 -13.72 -2.49
C LYS A 101 -3.32 -13.72 -1.02
N MET A 102 -3.32 -12.57 -0.37
CA MET A 102 -3.07 -12.43 1.06
C MET A 102 -3.89 -11.24 1.60
N PRO A 103 -4.23 -11.23 2.90
CA PRO A 103 -5.00 -10.13 3.49
C PRO A 103 -4.09 -8.91 3.71
N ALA A 104 -3.85 -8.15 2.64
CA ALA A 104 -2.93 -7.02 2.70
C ALA A 104 -3.35 -5.90 1.75
N PHE A 105 -3.03 -4.69 2.16
CA PHE A 105 -3.05 -3.51 1.31
C PHE A 105 -1.92 -2.57 1.72
N SER A 106 -1.57 -1.67 0.83
CA SER A 106 -0.52 -0.69 1.11
C SER A 106 -0.84 0.65 0.47
N VAL A 107 -0.33 1.72 1.07
CA VAL A 107 -0.51 3.09 0.58
C VAL A 107 0.81 3.83 0.58
N GLN A 108 1.03 4.66 -0.44
CA GLN A 108 2.25 5.46 -0.59
C GLN A 108 2.27 6.67 0.34
N PHE A 109 1.12 7.19 0.67
CA PHE A 109 0.96 8.36 1.54
C PHE A 109 0.97 7.97 3.02
N HIS A 110 0.94 8.99 3.89
CA HIS A 110 0.97 8.82 5.35
C HIS A 110 -0.41 9.08 5.97
N PRO A 111 -1.26 8.04 6.14
CA PRO A 111 -2.58 8.23 6.75
C PRO A 111 -2.50 8.60 8.25
N GLU A 112 -1.36 8.34 8.89
CA GLU A 112 -1.09 8.65 10.30
C GLU A 112 -0.63 10.10 10.55
N ALA A 113 -0.44 10.91 9.50
CA ALA A 113 0.13 12.25 9.62
C ALA A 113 -0.72 13.17 10.48
N CYS A 114 -0.15 13.67 11.57
CA CYS A 114 -0.83 14.51 12.57
C CYS A 114 -0.98 15.98 12.14
N GLY A 115 -0.11 16.46 11.26
CA GLY A 115 -0.09 17.85 10.77
C GLY A 115 -0.79 18.06 9.44
N GLY A 116 -1.42 17.04 8.90
CA GLY A 116 -2.08 17.07 7.60
C GLY A 116 -3.57 16.73 7.67
N PRO A 117 -4.21 16.59 6.52
CA PRO A 117 -5.62 16.22 6.46
C PRO A 117 -5.87 14.81 7.01
N LYS A 118 -7.03 14.64 7.63
CA LYS A 118 -7.44 13.36 8.23
C LYS A 118 -8.33 12.52 7.30
N ASP A 119 -8.39 12.89 6.04
CA ASP A 119 -9.24 12.24 5.04
C ASP A 119 -8.98 10.74 4.88
N THR A 120 -7.77 10.28 5.23
CA THR A 120 -7.33 8.89 5.03
C THR A 120 -7.23 8.09 6.32
N ASP A 121 -7.69 8.63 7.46
CA ASP A 121 -7.68 7.93 8.77
C ASP A 121 -8.46 6.62 8.74
N PHE A 122 -9.50 6.53 7.92
CA PHE A 122 -10.35 5.34 7.78
C PHE A 122 -9.56 4.07 7.40
N LEU A 123 -8.37 4.20 6.83
CA LEU A 123 -7.54 3.06 6.43
C LEU A 123 -7.09 2.22 7.62
N PHE A 124 -6.93 2.80 8.79
CA PHE A 124 -6.62 2.04 10.00
C PHE A 124 -7.79 1.16 10.43
N ASP A 125 -9.02 1.67 10.30
CA ASP A 125 -10.23 0.89 10.56
C ASP A 125 -10.36 -0.26 9.56
N GLU A 126 -10.02 -0.02 8.29
CA GLU A 126 -9.98 -1.06 7.26
C GLU A 126 -8.96 -2.16 7.60
N PHE A 127 -7.81 -1.79 8.16
CA PHE A 127 -6.80 -2.76 8.57
C PHE A 127 -7.26 -3.58 9.79
N ILE A 128 -7.88 -2.95 10.78
CA ILE A 128 -8.46 -3.64 11.93
C ILE A 128 -9.51 -4.67 11.46
N LYS A 129 -10.36 -4.27 10.53
CA LYS A 129 -11.37 -5.15 9.93
C LYS A 129 -10.73 -6.35 9.24
N LEU A 130 -9.66 -6.13 8.53
CA LEU A 130 -8.88 -7.17 7.85
C LEU A 130 -8.29 -8.17 8.87
N LEU A 131 -7.77 -7.67 9.99
CA LEU A 131 -7.26 -8.49 11.09
C LEU A 131 -8.37 -9.37 11.71
N GLU A 132 -9.53 -8.81 11.96
CA GLU A 132 -10.68 -9.51 12.54
C GLU A 132 -11.18 -10.61 11.60
N GLU A 133 -11.33 -10.32 10.32
CA GLU A 133 -11.74 -11.29 9.30
C GLU A 133 -10.75 -12.45 9.19
N ASN A 134 -9.45 -12.17 9.22
CA ASN A 134 -8.42 -13.19 9.18
C ASN A 134 -8.45 -14.08 10.41
N LYS A 135 -8.67 -13.53 11.59
CA LYS A 135 -8.80 -14.28 12.86
C LYS A 135 -10.00 -15.22 12.83
N GLU A 136 -11.15 -14.76 12.32
CA GLU A 136 -12.35 -15.59 12.17
C GLU A 136 -12.11 -16.76 11.22
N ASN A 137 -11.43 -16.52 10.11
CA ASN A 137 -11.09 -17.56 9.14
C ASN A 137 -10.14 -18.61 9.72
N GLU A 138 -9.14 -18.21 10.52
CA GLU A 138 -8.25 -19.15 11.22
C GLU A 138 -9.00 -20.02 12.21
N VAL A 139 -9.90 -19.46 13.00
CA VAL A 139 -10.74 -20.21 13.97
C VAL A 139 -11.64 -21.19 13.22
N SER A 140 -12.21 -20.82 12.09
CA SER A 140 -13.03 -21.70 11.25
C SER A 140 -12.24 -22.88 10.70
N LEU A 141 -10.97 -22.67 10.32
CA LEU A 141 -10.10 -23.73 9.79
C LEU A 141 -9.62 -24.71 10.87
N CYS A 142 -9.57 -24.28 12.12
CA CYS A 142 -9.17 -25.12 13.26
C CYS A 142 -10.31 -25.98 13.83
N ARG A 143 -11.51 -25.82 13.31
CA ARG A 143 -12.69 -26.63 13.65
C ARG A 143 -12.88 -27.76 12.64
#